data_410d7ee2b9c70137864800be107d973a
#
_entry.id   410d7ee2b9c70137864800be107d973a
#
_cell.length_a   1.000
_cell.length_b   1.000
_cell.length_c   1.000
_cell.angle_alpha   90.00
_cell.angle_beta   90.00
_cell.angle_gamma   90.00
#
_symmetry.space_group_name_H-M   'P 1'
#
loop_
_entity.id
_entity.type
_entity.pdbx_description
1 polymer ?
#
loop_
_entity_poly.entity_id
_entity_poly.type
_entity_poly.pdbx_seq_one_letter_code
_entity_poly.pdbx_strand_id
1 'polypeptide(L)'
;MMQTQAVCPTCGGEGTIIKNKCKECGGEGVVNGEEVIEVKIPAGVGDGMVVTVTGKGHAARRNGVPGDIQVYIEEEPHKELLREDNNLIYNLLLDVPTAALGGDAEIPTIDGKVKIKIEPGTQPGKVVRLRSKGLPAVQGYGYGTGDLIVNISVYIPEALSKDEKKTLEEMKKSDNFAPNPSIKEKIFRKFKSYFE
;
A
#
# COMPACT_ATOMS: atom_id res chain seq x y z
N MET A 1 49.33 34.99 -32.15
CA MET A 1 49.86 34.44 -30.85
C MET A 1 48.82 33.47 -30.34
N MET A 2 49.12 32.18 -30.31
CA MET A 2 48.27 31.17 -29.62
C MET A 2 48.57 31.23 -28.15
N GLN A 3 47.62 31.60 -27.33
CA GLN A 3 47.69 31.44 -25.85
C GLN A 3 47.36 30.02 -25.50
N THR A 4 48.32 29.21 -25.13
CA THR A 4 48.13 27.89 -24.53
C THR A 4 47.95 28.04 -23.03
N GLN A 5 46.76 27.70 -22.50
CA GLN A 5 46.55 27.60 -21.06
C GLN A 5 47.08 26.25 -20.58
N ALA A 6 48.11 26.28 -19.74
CA ALA A 6 48.68 25.10 -19.11
C ALA A 6 48.22 25.04 -17.65
N VAL A 7 47.85 23.84 -17.18
CA VAL A 7 47.48 23.62 -15.78
C VAL A 7 48.73 23.80 -14.90
N CYS A 8 48.61 24.59 -13.85
CA CYS A 8 49.72 24.82 -12.93
C CYS A 8 50.21 23.49 -12.30
N PRO A 9 51.48 23.10 -12.45
CA PRO A 9 51.98 21.82 -11.93
C PRO A 9 52.01 21.73 -10.39
N THR A 10 51.97 22.88 -9.71
CA THR A 10 52.04 22.96 -8.24
C THR A 10 50.67 22.85 -7.57
N CYS A 11 49.60 23.44 -8.13
CA CYS A 11 48.25 23.41 -7.57
C CYS A 11 47.27 22.59 -8.39
N GLY A 12 47.66 22.05 -9.54
CA GLY A 12 46.75 21.27 -10.42
C GLY A 12 45.56 22.07 -10.94
N GLY A 13 45.64 23.41 -10.96
CA GLY A 13 44.49 24.27 -11.36
C GLY A 13 43.63 24.78 -10.21
N GLU A 14 43.89 24.36 -8.99
CA GLU A 14 43.03 24.68 -7.82
C GLU A 14 43.27 26.05 -7.19
N GLY A 15 44.36 26.74 -7.55
CA GLY A 15 44.69 28.08 -7.06
C GLY A 15 45.18 28.12 -5.61
N THR A 16 45.11 27.02 -4.86
CA THR A 16 45.54 26.91 -3.46
C THR A 16 46.42 25.69 -3.25
N ILE A 17 47.33 25.76 -2.24
CA ILE A 17 48.26 24.68 -1.86
C ILE A 17 48.16 24.44 -0.36
N ILE A 18 47.98 23.18 0.05
CA ILE A 18 47.96 22.79 1.45
C ILE A 18 49.42 22.58 1.90
N LYS A 19 49.96 23.51 2.73
CA LYS A 19 51.30 23.40 3.26
C LYS A 19 51.42 22.33 4.34
N ASN A 20 50.43 22.21 5.23
CA ASN A 20 50.38 21.22 6.30
C ASN A 20 49.17 20.31 6.09
N LYS A 21 49.41 19.09 5.62
CA LYS A 21 48.36 18.10 5.44
C LYS A 21 47.88 17.55 6.78
N CYS A 22 46.56 17.53 7.00
CA CYS A 22 45.98 16.86 8.15
C CYS A 22 46.31 15.37 8.15
N LYS A 23 46.64 14.79 9.32
CA LYS A 23 47.03 13.37 9.44
C LYS A 23 45.82 12.42 9.21
N GLU A 24 44.62 12.85 9.50
CA GLU A 24 43.37 12.04 9.35
C GLU A 24 42.85 12.05 7.92
N CYS A 25 42.68 13.24 7.29
CA CYS A 25 42.12 13.35 5.95
C CYS A 25 43.15 13.51 4.82
N GLY A 26 44.46 13.55 5.11
CA GLY A 26 45.53 13.70 4.10
C GLY A 26 45.45 15.00 3.28
N GLY A 27 44.62 15.95 3.66
CA GLY A 27 44.35 17.20 2.94
C GLY A 27 43.06 17.17 2.09
N GLU A 28 42.33 16.08 2.09
CA GLU A 28 41.07 15.96 1.35
C GLU A 28 39.89 16.68 2.01
N GLY A 29 39.95 16.93 3.33
CA GLY A 29 38.89 17.59 4.10
C GLY A 29 37.70 16.70 4.47
N VAL A 30 37.76 15.42 4.14
CA VAL A 30 36.74 14.42 4.45
C VAL A 30 37.38 13.19 5.09
N VAL A 31 36.67 12.55 6.00
CA VAL A 31 37.05 11.30 6.66
C VAL A 31 35.88 10.33 6.61
N ASN A 32 36.14 9.04 6.71
CA ASN A 32 35.08 8.04 6.85
C ASN A 32 34.54 8.09 8.27
N GLY A 33 33.22 8.10 8.41
CA GLY A 33 32.50 8.10 9.67
C GLY A 33 31.11 7.52 9.51
N GLU A 34 30.43 7.29 10.62
CA GLU A 34 29.06 6.84 10.66
C GLU A 34 28.17 7.99 11.18
N GLU A 35 27.09 8.27 10.47
CA GLU A 35 26.07 9.26 10.88
C GLU A 35 24.70 8.62 10.86
N VAL A 36 23.93 8.79 11.92
CA VAL A 36 22.54 8.36 11.97
C VAL A 36 21.67 9.47 11.36
N ILE A 37 20.95 9.13 10.31
CA ILE A 37 20.11 10.08 9.57
C ILE A 37 18.65 9.72 9.81
N GLU A 38 17.87 10.67 10.32
CA GLU A 38 16.44 10.54 10.45
C GLU A 38 15.77 10.85 9.12
N VAL A 39 15.02 9.87 8.59
CA VAL A 39 14.24 10.01 7.35
C VAL A 39 12.76 10.03 7.69
N LYS A 40 12.07 11.14 7.37
CA LYS A 40 10.63 11.27 7.54
C LYS A 40 9.93 10.73 6.30
N ILE A 41 9.26 9.59 6.45
CA ILE A 41 8.46 8.97 5.39
C ILE A 41 7.05 9.56 5.46
N PRO A 42 6.53 10.24 4.41
CA PRO A 42 5.18 10.76 4.39
C PRO A 42 4.14 9.63 4.43
N ALA A 43 2.99 9.89 5.06
CA ALA A 43 1.88 8.94 5.01
C ALA A 43 1.35 8.77 3.57
N GLY A 44 0.93 7.56 3.22
CA GLY A 44 0.39 7.23 1.90
C GLY A 44 1.42 6.88 0.84
N VAL A 45 2.73 6.97 1.12
CA VAL A 45 3.78 6.53 0.17
C VAL A 45 3.50 5.11 -0.30
N GLY A 46 3.71 4.86 -1.58
CA GLY A 46 3.51 3.57 -2.21
C GLY A 46 4.82 2.96 -2.69
N ASP A 47 4.68 1.74 -3.21
CA ASP A 47 5.77 0.99 -3.79
C ASP A 47 6.46 1.74 -4.93
N GLY A 48 7.80 1.64 -4.99
CA GLY A 48 8.61 2.31 -6.02
C GLY A 48 8.77 3.82 -5.86
N MET A 49 8.17 4.44 -4.85
CA MET A 49 8.39 5.87 -4.58
C MET A 49 9.78 6.10 -3.98
N VAL A 50 10.35 7.28 -4.26
CA VAL A 50 11.68 7.69 -3.80
C VAL A 50 11.59 8.92 -2.92
N VAL A 51 12.10 8.82 -1.70
CA VAL A 51 12.24 9.95 -0.79
C VAL A 51 13.68 10.45 -0.85
N THR A 52 13.89 11.70 -1.25
CA THR A 52 15.22 12.31 -1.32
C THR A 52 15.51 13.09 -0.05
N VAL A 53 16.65 12.78 0.59
CA VAL A 53 17.17 13.53 1.74
C VAL A 53 18.34 14.38 1.26
N THR A 54 18.07 15.67 1.03
CA THR A 54 19.02 16.58 0.42
C THR A 54 20.20 16.91 1.36
N GLY A 55 21.41 16.91 0.79
CA GLY A 55 22.64 17.26 1.48
C GLY A 55 23.10 16.29 2.55
N LYS A 56 22.54 15.09 2.63
CA LYS A 56 22.88 14.03 3.60
C LYS A 56 23.66 12.86 2.98
N GLY A 57 24.00 12.96 1.71
CA GLY A 57 24.87 11.98 1.04
C GLY A 57 26.34 12.16 1.39
N HIS A 58 27.22 11.63 0.55
CA HIS A 58 28.66 11.75 0.77
C HIS A 58 29.11 13.19 0.84
N ALA A 59 29.94 13.50 1.83
CA ALA A 59 30.60 14.80 1.96
C ALA A 59 31.47 15.07 0.73
N ALA A 60 31.36 16.28 0.20
CA ALA A 60 32.22 16.68 -0.91
C ALA A 60 33.61 17.11 -0.41
N ARG A 61 34.61 16.77 -1.17
CA ARG A 61 36.00 17.21 -0.87
C ARG A 61 36.08 18.74 -1.01
N ARG A 62 36.94 19.37 -0.19
CA ARG A 62 37.30 20.78 -0.31
C ARG A 62 36.15 21.78 -0.30
N ASN A 63 35.24 21.65 0.66
CA ASN A 63 34.06 22.50 0.82
C ASN A 63 33.07 22.47 -0.39
N GLY A 64 33.07 21.39 -1.17
CA GLY A 64 32.02 21.19 -2.19
C GLY A 64 30.66 20.93 -1.58
N VAL A 65 29.64 20.82 -2.41
CA VAL A 65 28.29 20.53 -1.99
C VAL A 65 28.17 19.01 -1.74
N PRO A 66 27.69 18.57 -0.55
CA PRO A 66 27.44 17.17 -0.28
C PRO A 66 26.33 16.61 -1.22
N GLY A 67 26.38 15.32 -1.47
CA GLY A 67 25.36 14.64 -2.26
C GLY A 67 24.05 14.45 -1.49
N ASP A 68 23.07 13.84 -2.14
CA ASP A 68 21.78 13.51 -1.57
C ASP A 68 21.70 11.99 -1.30
N ILE A 69 20.83 11.59 -0.38
CA ILE A 69 20.45 10.20 -0.18
C ILE A 69 19.10 9.99 -0.84
N GLN A 70 18.99 8.93 -1.65
CA GLN A 70 17.72 8.48 -2.22
C GLN A 70 17.28 7.23 -1.48
N VAL A 71 16.12 7.29 -0.84
CA VAL A 71 15.49 6.19 -0.13
C VAL A 71 14.38 5.63 -0.99
N TYR A 72 14.56 4.42 -1.49
CA TYR A 72 13.55 3.69 -2.26
C TYR A 72 12.60 3.01 -1.30
N ILE A 73 11.31 3.20 -1.52
CA ILE A 73 10.25 2.57 -0.73
C ILE A 73 9.84 1.28 -1.41
N GLU A 74 9.81 0.21 -0.64
CA GLU A 74 9.28 -1.10 -1.04
C GLU A 74 8.15 -1.46 -0.08
N GLU A 75 6.98 -1.83 -0.62
CA GLU A 75 5.79 -2.12 0.17
C GLU A 75 5.71 -3.61 0.49
N GLU A 76 5.65 -3.96 1.77
CA GLU A 76 5.38 -5.33 2.19
C GLU A 76 3.89 -5.67 2.03
N PRO A 77 3.55 -6.81 1.40
CA PRO A 77 2.15 -7.20 1.22
C PRO A 77 1.48 -7.47 2.57
N HIS A 78 0.32 -6.84 2.78
CA HIS A 78 -0.50 -7.07 3.97
C HIS A 78 -1.25 -8.40 3.84
N LYS A 79 -1.50 -9.11 4.97
CA LYS A 79 -2.11 -10.45 4.98
C LYS A 79 -3.57 -10.47 4.50
N GLU A 80 -4.31 -9.41 4.75
CA GLU A 80 -5.77 -9.36 4.55
C GLU A 80 -6.23 -8.20 3.66
N LEU A 81 -5.41 -7.15 3.53
CA LEU A 81 -5.73 -5.96 2.78
C LEU A 81 -4.87 -5.89 1.52
N LEU A 82 -5.52 -5.67 0.38
CA LEU A 82 -4.85 -5.34 -0.87
C LEU A 82 -4.92 -3.84 -1.09
N ARG A 83 -3.81 -3.26 -1.54
CA ARG A 83 -3.75 -1.85 -1.89
C ARG A 83 -4.01 -1.67 -3.38
N GLU A 84 -4.86 -0.70 -3.71
CA GLU A 84 -5.09 -0.19 -5.06
C GLU A 84 -5.04 1.33 -5.01
N ASP A 85 -3.88 1.91 -5.35
CA ASP A 85 -3.56 3.33 -5.16
C ASP A 85 -3.77 3.77 -3.69
N ASN A 86 -4.75 4.63 -3.44
CA ASN A 86 -5.13 5.08 -2.10
C ASN A 86 -6.29 4.26 -1.51
N ASN A 87 -6.90 3.38 -2.30
CA ASN A 87 -7.96 2.50 -1.81
C ASN A 87 -7.37 1.22 -1.23
N LEU A 88 -8.14 0.61 -0.34
CA LEU A 88 -7.87 -0.71 0.18
C LEU A 88 -8.98 -1.66 -0.22
N ILE A 89 -8.63 -2.89 -0.54
CA ILE A 89 -9.58 -3.94 -0.89
C ILE A 89 -9.49 -5.01 0.19
N TYR A 90 -10.65 -5.40 0.71
CA TYR A 90 -10.79 -6.48 1.69
C TYR A 90 -11.83 -7.49 1.20
N ASN A 91 -11.54 -8.78 1.33
CA ASN A 91 -12.51 -9.83 1.05
C ASN A 91 -13.12 -10.34 2.37
N LEU A 92 -14.35 -9.94 2.62
CA LEU A 92 -15.11 -10.40 3.79
C LEU A 92 -15.74 -11.75 3.49
N LEU A 93 -15.33 -12.76 4.24
CA LEU A 93 -15.90 -14.10 4.14
C LEU A 93 -16.99 -14.27 5.20
N LEU A 94 -18.25 -14.32 4.78
CA LEU A 94 -19.42 -14.54 5.63
C LEU A 94 -19.79 -16.02 5.64
N ASP A 95 -20.32 -16.49 6.77
CA ASP A 95 -21.03 -17.77 6.79
C ASP A 95 -22.43 -17.66 6.14
N VAL A 96 -22.99 -18.80 5.73
CA VAL A 96 -24.31 -18.87 5.10
C VAL A 96 -25.42 -18.31 5.99
N PRO A 97 -25.50 -18.64 7.29
CA PRO A 97 -26.52 -18.08 8.17
C PRO A 97 -26.47 -16.55 8.27
N THR A 98 -25.28 -15.97 8.45
CA THR A 98 -25.14 -14.51 8.52
C THR A 98 -25.50 -13.83 7.20
N ALA A 99 -25.12 -14.42 6.07
CA ALA A 99 -25.51 -13.88 4.76
C ALA A 99 -27.05 -13.93 4.53
N ALA A 100 -27.71 -14.97 5.02
CA ALA A 100 -29.17 -15.15 4.87
C ALA A 100 -29.98 -14.32 5.88
N LEU A 101 -29.61 -14.35 7.15
CA LEU A 101 -30.38 -13.74 8.25
C LEU A 101 -29.99 -12.28 8.52
N GLY A 102 -28.83 -11.87 8.04
CA GLY A 102 -28.20 -10.61 8.42
C GLY A 102 -27.47 -10.72 9.76
N GLY A 103 -26.75 -9.67 10.10
CA GLY A 103 -25.97 -9.63 11.33
C GLY A 103 -24.93 -8.52 11.29
N ASP A 104 -23.97 -8.57 12.20
CA ASP A 104 -22.83 -7.67 12.27
C ASP A 104 -21.56 -8.42 11.85
N ALA A 105 -20.73 -7.76 11.07
CA ALA A 105 -19.40 -8.26 10.70
C ALA A 105 -18.32 -7.25 11.07
N GLU A 106 -17.19 -7.74 11.57
CA GLU A 106 -16.02 -6.92 11.86
C GLU A 106 -15.07 -6.93 10.65
N ILE A 107 -14.62 -5.74 10.26
CA ILE A 107 -13.70 -5.54 9.13
C ILE A 107 -12.42 -4.89 9.66
N PRO A 108 -11.24 -5.43 9.33
CA PRO A 108 -9.98 -4.79 9.64
C PRO A 108 -9.83 -3.51 8.83
N THR A 109 -9.32 -2.47 9.47
CA THR A 109 -8.94 -1.20 8.86
C THR A 109 -7.54 -0.83 9.36
N ILE A 110 -6.91 0.18 8.76
CA ILE A 110 -5.59 0.66 9.21
C ILE A 110 -5.62 1.12 10.67
N ASP A 111 -6.74 1.76 11.08
CA ASP A 111 -6.90 2.33 12.44
C ASP A 111 -7.44 1.31 13.46
N GLY A 112 -7.67 0.07 13.07
CA GLY A 112 -8.26 -0.96 13.92
C GLY A 112 -9.38 -1.73 13.22
N LYS A 113 -10.51 -1.98 13.94
CA LYS A 113 -11.63 -2.72 13.40
C LYS A 113 -12.89 -1.86 13.33
N VAL A 114 -13.68 -2.02 12.27
CA VAL A 114 -14.98 -1.38 12.09
C VAL A 114 -16.06 -2.44 11.98
N LYS A 115 -17.17 -2.27 12.71
CA LYS A 115 -18.37 -3.11 12.57
C LYS A 115 -19.25 -2.57 11.47
N ILE A 116 -19.66 -3.45 10.56
CA ILE A 116 -20.67 -3.16 9.55
C ILE A 116 -21.88 -4.06 9.73
N LYS A 117 -23.04 -3.52 9.38
CA LYS A 117 -24.29 -4.28 9.39
C LYS A 117 -24.48 -4.98 8.05
N ILE A 118 -24.66 -6.30 8.09
CA ILE A 118 -24.99 -7.13 6.95
C ILE A 118 -26.51 -7.25 6.86
N GLU A 119 -27.06 -6.88 5.72
CA GLU A 119 -28.49 -6.99 5.46
C GLU A 119 -28.88 -8.45 5.20
N PRO A 120 -30.09 -8.88 5.64
CA PRO A 120 -30.60 -10.20 5.31
C PRO A 120 -30.66 -10.42 3.79
N GLY A 121 -30.30 -11.62 3.35
CA GLY A 121 -30.27 -11.98 1.93
C GLY A 121 -29.11 -11.37 1.14
N THR A 122 -28.02 -11.00 1.81
CA THR A 122 -26.82 -10.47 1.15
C THR A 122 -26.22 -11.53 0.25
N GLN A 123 -26.11 -11.20 -1.05
CA GLN A 123 -25.59 -12.09 -2.07
C GLN A 123 -24.04 -12.02 -2.16
N PRO A 124 -23.37 -13.14 -2.48
CA PRO A 124 -21.94 -13.13 -2.74
C PRO A 124 -21.60 -12.19 -3.91
N GLY A 125 -20.42 -11.54 -3.82
CA GLY A 125 -19.99 -10.53 -4.76
C GLY A 125 -20.68 -9.16 -4.59
N LYS A 126 -21.46 -8.94 -3.51
CA LYS A 126 -21.88 -7.59 -3.13
C LYS A 126 -20.64 -6.81 -2.66
N VAL A 127 -20.49 -5.59 -3.15
CA VAL A 127 -19.41 -4.70 -2.75
C VAL A 127 -19.95 -3.63 -1.81
N VAL A 128 -19.30 -3.46 -0.67
CA VAL A 128 -19.58 -2.40 0.30
C VAL A 128 -18.40 -1.44 0.34
N ARG A 129 -18.68 -0.15 0.20
CA ARG A 129 -17.65 0.90 0.20
C ARG A 129 -17.68 1.67 1.51
N LEU A 130 -16.61 1.59 2.27
CA LEU A 130 -16.42 2.37 3.49
C LEU A 130 -15.59 3.61 3.15
N ARG A 131 -16.24 4.77 3.10
CA ARG A 131 -15.62 6.03 2.70
C ARG A 131 -14.55 6.46 3.68
N SER A 132 -13.45 7.01 3.16
CA SER A 132 -12.34 7.56 3.94
C SER A 132 -11.71 6.54 4.92
N LYS A 133 -11.75 5.24 4.58
CA LYS A 133 -11.12 4.15 5.34
C LYS A 133 -9.98 3.47 4.59
N GLY A 134 -9.53 4.08 3.50
CA GLY A 134 -8.31 3.71 2.77
C GLY A 134 -7.08 4.44 3.28
N LEU A 135 -6.08 4.59 2.41
CA LEU A 135 -4.82 5.28 2.66
C LEU A 135 -4.95 6.79 2.38
N PRO A 136 -4.27 7.64 3.13
CA PRO A 136 -4.19 9.06 2.79
C PRO A 136 -3.40 9.25 1.48
N ALA A 137 -3.76 10.28 0.73
CA ALA A 137 -2.96 10.67 -0.43
C ALA A 137 -1.61 11.25 0.02
N VAL A 138 -0.54 10.95 -0.72
CA VAL A 138 0.77 11.53 -0.47
C VAL A 138 0.72 13.03 -0.73
N GLN A 139 1.25 13.80 0.19
CA GLN A 139 1.32 15.25 0.06
C GLN A 139 2.03 15.66 -1.25
N GLY A 140 1.36 16.47 -2.08
CA GLY A 140 1.86 16.89 -3.39
C GLY A 140 1.43 15.99 -4.57
N TYR A 141 0.89 14.79 -4.34
CA TYR A 141 0.41 13.87 -5.37
C TYR A 141 -1.11 13.65 -5.35
N GLY A 142 -1.83 14.26 -4.40
CA GLY A 142 -3.28 14.17 -4.30
C GLY A 142 -3.81 14.75 -3.00
N TYR A 143 -5.14 14.65 -2.81
CA TYR A 143 -5.83 15.14 -1.61
C TYR A 143 -6.79 14.08 -1.07
N GLY A 144 -6.97 14.09 0.24
CA GLY A 144 -7.96 13.27 0.92
C GLY A 144 -7.45 11.86 1.27
N THR A 145 -8.38 11.02 1.62
CA THR A 145 -8.16 9.62 2.00
C THR A 145 -8.96 8.73 1.06
N GLY A 146 -8.37 7.65 0.61
CA GLY A 146 -9.06 6.63 -0.18
C GLY A 146 -10.15 5.92 0.62
N ASP A 147 -10.79 4.96 0.02
CA ASP A 147 -11.87 4.18 0.60
C ASP A 147 -11.43 2.73 0.84
N LEU A 148 -12.13 2.05 1.75
CA LEU A 148 -12.01 0.61 1.90
C LEU A 148 -13.15 -0.06 1.14
N ILE A 149 -12.79 -0.84 0.14
CA ILE A 149 -13.70 -1.59 -0.72
C ILE A 149 -13.81 -3.01 -0.17
N VAL A 150 -14.97 -3.37 0.35
CA VAL A 150 -15.21 -4.68 0.95
C VAL A 150 -15.99 -5.54 -0.04
N ASN A 151 -15.36 -6.57 -0.55
CA ASN A 151 -16.00 -7.58 -1.36
C ASN A 151 -16.56 -8.68 -0.47
N ILE A 152 -17.84 -9.01 -0.59
CA ILE A 152 -18.50 -10.04 0.21
C ILE A 152 -18.43 -11.37 -0.50
N SER A 153 -17.80 -12.34 0.13
CA SER A 153 -17.80 -13.75 -0.23
C SER A 153 -18.60 -14.55 0.80
N VAL A 154 -19.18 -15.66 0.39
CA VAL A 154 -19.91 -16.55 1.30
C VAL A 154 -19.20 -17.90 1.37
N TYR A 155 -18.84 -18.30 2.58
CA TYR A 155 -18.22 -19.59 2.86
C TYR A 155 -19.26 -20.69 2.83
N ILE A 156 -19.05 -21.67 1.97
CA ILE A 156 -19.84 -22.90 1.95
C ILE A 156 -19.03 -23.99 2.66
N PRO A 157 -19.57 -24.63 3.71
CA PRO A 157 -18.85 -25.68 4.44
C PRO A 157 -18.48 -26.85 3.53
N GLU A 158 -17.23 -27.29 3.59
CA GLU A 158 -16.73 -28.43 2.83
C GLU A 158 -17.17 -29.77 3.43
N ALA A 159 -17.36 -29.82 4.76
CA ALA A 159 -17.80 -30.98 5.49
C ALA A 159 -19.01 -30.65 6.37
N LEU A 160 -19.97 -31.56 6.42
CA LEU A 160 -21.21 -31.41 7.19
C LEU A 160 -21.40 -32.65 8.07
N SER A 161 -21.88 -32.44 9.28
CA SER A 161 -22.39 -33.50 10.15
C SER A 161 -23.70 -34.07 9.62
N LYS A 162 -24.13 -35.21 10.16
CA LYS A 162 -25.38 -35.85 9.74
C LYS A 162 -26.61 -34.97 10.00
N ASP A 163 -26.62 -34.23 11.10
CA ASP A 163 -27.73 -33.37 11.47
C ASP A 163 -27.78 -32.10 10.63
N GLU A 164 -26.63 -31.47 10.36
CA GLU A 164 -26.53 -30.31 9.46
C GLU A 164 -26.98 -30.67 8.04
N LYS A 165 -26.56 -31.84 7.55
CA LYS A 165 -26.98 -32.33 6.24
C LYS A 165 -28.48 -32.51 6.16
N LYS A 166 -29.11 -33.10 7.20
CA LYS A 166 -30.57 -33.28 7.26
C LYS A 166 -31.29 -31.93 7.26
N THR A 167 -30.80 -30.96 8.05
CA THR A 167 -31.37 -29.61 8.11
C THR A 167 -31.31 -28.92 6.76
N LEU A 168 -30.17 -29.00 6.06
CA LEU A 168 -30.01 -28.42 4.72
C LEU A 168 -30.89 -29.13 3.68
N GLU A 169 -31.08 -30.45 3.79
CA GLU A 169 -32.01 -31.20 2.92
C GLU A 169 -33.47 -30.78 3.14
N GLU A 170 -33.84 -30.44 4.37
CA GLU A 170 -35.18 -29.87 4.67
C GLU A 170 -35.33 -28.46 4.09
N MET A 171 -34.31 -27.59 4.26
CA MET A 171 -34.29 -26.24 3.69
C MET A 171 -34.38 -26.26 2.16
N LYS A 172 -33.72 -27.21 1.50
CA LYS A 172 -33.77 -27.39 0.04
C LYS A 172 -35.16 -27.60 -0.51
N LYS A 173 -36.12 -28.09 0.30
CA LYS A 173 -37.53 -28.28 -0.10
C LYS A 173 -38.33 -26.98 -0.11
N SER A 174 -37.82 -25.90 0.47
CA SER A 174 -38.45 -24.61 0.51
C SER A 174 -38.23 -23.83 -0.79
N ASP A 175 -39.25 -23.26 -1.37
CA ASP A 175 -39.20 -22.44 -2.59
C ASP A 175 -38.29 -21.22 -2.42
N ASN A 176 -38.13 -20.70 -1.18
CA ASN A 176 -37.27 -19.57 -0.88
C ASN A 176 -35.77 -19.86 -1.06
N PHE A 177 -35.38 -21.15 -1.01
CA PHE A 177 -33.99 -21.58 -1.24
C PHE A 177 -33.70 -21.90 -2.71
N ALA A 178 -34.69 -21.88 -3.57
CA ALA A 178 -34.52 -22.02 -5.01
C ALA A 178 -34.21 -20.67 -5.66
N PRO A 179 -33.20 -20.57 -6.57
CA PRO A 179 -32.91 -19.33 -7.29
C PRO A 179 -34.11 -18.90 -8.14
N ASN A 180 -34.71 -17.78 -7.82
CA ASN A 180 -35.84 -17.24 -8.61
C ASN A 180 -35.33 -16.54 -9.90
N PRO A 181 -36.19 -16.35 -10.92
CA PRO A 181 -35.80 -15.77 -12.20
C PRO A 181 -35.18 -14.37 -12.07
N SER A 182 -35.72 -13.54 -11.18
CA SER A 182 -35.26 -12.15 -11.02
C SER A 182 -33.82 -12.07 -10.44
N ILE A 183 -33.45 -13.00 -9.58
CA ILE A 183 -32.09 -13.12 -9.05
C ILE A 183 -31.15 -13.61 -10.13
N LYS A 184 -31.56 -14.60 -10.93
CA LYS A 184 -30.78 -15.10 -12.07
C LYS A 184 -30.46 -13.97 -13.06
N GLU A 185 -31.44 -13.14 -13.41
CA GLU A 185 -31.22 -12.00 -14.31
C GLU A 185 -30.30 -10.92 -13.72
N LYS A 186 -30.40 -10.64 -12.42
CA LYS A 186 -29.50 -9.69 -11.73
C LYS A 186 -28.06 -10.18 -11.75
N ILE A 187 -27.86 -11.45 -11.43
CA ILE A 187 -26.52 -12.08 -11.43
C ILE A 187 -25.97 -12.10 -12.86
N PHE A 188 -26.80 -12.46 -13.86
CA PHE A 188 -26.35 -12.48 -15.26
C PHE A 188 -25.99 -11.09 -15.78
N ARG A 189 -26.76 -10.04 -15.46
CA ARG A 189 -26.41 -8.66 -15.81
C ARG A 189 -25.06 -8.24 -15.21
N LYS A 190 -24.83 -8.58 -13.93
CA LYS A 190 -23.54 -8.30 -13.27
C LYS A 190 -22.39 -9.06 -13.92
N PHE A 191 -22.61 -10.34 -14.27
CA PHE A 191 -21.63 -11.15 -14.97
C PHE A 191 -21.25 -10.53 -16.33
N LYS A 192 -22.27 -10.09 -17.10
CA LYS A 192 -22.07 -9.46 -18.41
C LYS A 192 -21.21 -8.19 -18.32
N SER A 193 -21.39 -7.36 -17.30
CA SER A 193 -20.60 -6.13 -17.10
C SER A 193 -19.12 -6.34 -16.76
N TYR A 194 -18.66 -7.58 -16.55
CA TYR A 194 -17.23 -7.89 -16.42
C TYR A 194 -16.53 -8.18 -17.76
N PHE A 195 -17.32 -8.37 -18.84
CA PHE A 195 -16.82 -8.74 -20.16
C PHE A 195 -17.11 -7.67 -21.24
N GLU A 196 -17.81 -6.62 -20.89
CA GLU A 196 -18.02 -5.39 -21.66
C GLU A 196 -17.13 -4.26 -21.15
#